data_971705d265049188063cd7f55fa380f4
#
_entry.id   971705d265049188063cd7f55fa380f4
#
_cell.length_a   1.000
_cell.length_b   1.000
_cell.length_c   1.000
_cell.angle_alpha   90.00
_cell.angle_beta   90.00
_cell.angle_gamma   90.00
#
_symmetry.space_group_name_H-M   'P 1'
#
loop_
_entity.id
_entity.type
_entity.pdbx_description
1 polymer ?
#
loop_
_entity_poly.entity_id
_entity_poly.type
_entity_poly.pdbx_seq_one_letter_code
_entity_poly.pdbx_strand_id
1 'polypeptide(L)'
;MNRLAAILPASNVLVNVDASSKKRVFEQAGLLFENQHSIARSTVTDNLFARERLGSTGLGHGVAIPHGRIKGLKSPLAAVVRLQQPIAFDAPDDEPVSLLIFLLVPEAATQRHLEILSEIAEMLSDRSLRENLKTQAQADALHRLIADWQPLKSVA
;
A
#
# COMPACT_ATOMS: atom_id res chain seq x y z
N MET A 1 13.04 -13.19 -2.61
CA MET A 1 11.79 -12.42 -2.75
C MET A 1 11.50 -11.70 -1.44
N ASN A 2 11.20 -10.41 -1.50
CA ASN A 2 10.87 -9.67 -0.29
C ASN A 2 9.44 -9.99 0.17
N ARG A 3 9.11 -9.58 1.41
CA ARG A 3 7.79 -9.90 2.00
C ARG A 3 6.63 -9.28 1.26
N LEU A 4 6.80 -8.04 0.79
CA LEU A 4 5.73 -7.36 0.05
C LEU A 4 5.46 -8.05 -1.28
N ALA A 5 6.51 -8.38 -2.04
CA ALA A 5 6.36 -9.06 -3.32
C ALA A 5 5.62 -10.39 -3.18
N ALA A 6 5.84 -11.11 -2.08
CA ALA A 6 5.20 -12.40 -1.82
C ALA A 6 3.67 -12.29 -1.66
N ILE A 7 3.14 -11.11 -1.32
CA ILE A 7 1.71 -10.89 -1.09
C ILE A 7 1.10 -9.86 -2.05
N LEU A 8 1.85 -9.49 -3.09
CA LEU A 8 1.42 -8.48 -4.08
C LEU A 8 1.32 -9.11 -5.46
N PRO A 9 0.14 -9.63 -5.84
CA PRO A 9 -0.06 -10.08 -7.23
C PRO A 9 0.07 -8.92 -8.20
N ALA A 10 0.54 -9.18 -9.41
CA ALA A 10 0.70 -8.17 -10.45
C ALA A 10 -0.63 -7.45 -10.76
N SER A 11 -1.75 -8.17 -10.70
CA SER A 11 -3.08 -7.61 -10.91
C SER A 11 -3.51 -6.61 -9.84
N ASN A 12 -2.80 -6.55 -8.72
CA ASN A 12 -3.08 -5.62 -7.62
C ASN A 12 -2.26 -4.33 -7.70
N VAL A 13 -1.60 -4.07 -8.83
CA VAL A 13 -0.85 -2.84 -9.04
C VAL A 13 -1.59 -1.99 -10.06
N LEU A 14 -2.06 -0.82 -9.63
CA LEU A 14 -2.78 0.13 -10.47
C LEU A 14 -1.99 1.42 -10.59
N VAL A 15 -1.85 1.92 -11.81
CA VAL A 15 -1.19 3.21 -12.06
C VAL A 15 -2.17 4.17 -12.72
N ASN A 16 -1.85 5.44 -12.64
CA ASN A 16 -2.61 6.50 -13.31
C ASN A 16 -4.09 6.53 -12.87
N VAL A 17 -4.33 6.25 -11.59
CA VAL A 17 -5.68 6.19 -11.03
C VAL A 17 -6.19 7.59 -10.77
N ASP A 18 -7.41 7.88 -11.21
CA ASP A 18 -8.08 9.16 -10.98
C ASP A 18 -8.94 9.04 -9.72
N ALA A 19 -8.45 9.59 -8.63
CA ALA A 19 -9.19 9.68 -7.38
C ALA A 19 -8.81 10.98 -6.68
N SER A 20 -9.80 11.76 -6.30
CA SER A 20 -9.58 13.13 -5.83
C SER A 20 -9.49 13.27 -4.31
N SER A 21 -9.63 12.18 -3.56
CA SER A 21 -9.64 12.23 -2.10
C SER A 21 -9.22 10.90 -1.51
N LYS A 22 -8.85 10.92 -0.24
CA LYS A 22 -8.55 9.72 0.55
C LYS A 22 -9.73 8.72 0.48
N LYS A 23 -10.95 9.23 0.64
CA LYS A 23 -12.16 8.41 0.57
C LYS A 23 -12.26 7.69 -0.78
N ARG A 24 -12.04 8.41 -1.88
CA ARG A 24 -12.16 7.84 -3.22
C ARG A 24 -11.10 6.78 -3.50
N VAL A 25 -9.87 6.99 -3.07
CA VAL A 25 -8.82 5.99 -3.30
C VAL A 25 -9.05 4.76 -2.44
N PHE A 26 -9.59 4.91 -1.23
CA PHE A 26 -9.94 3.76 -0.38
C PHE A 26 -11.09 2.97 -1.01
N GLU A 27 -12.05 3.63 -1.62
CA GLU A 27 -13.13 2.96 -2.37
C GLU A 27 -12.58 2.19 -3.56
N GLN A 28 -11.61 2.76 -4.28
CA GLN A 28 -10.95 2.06 -5.39
C GLN A 28 -10.22 0.80 -4.92
N ALA A 29 -9.53 0.89 -3.78
CA ALA A 29 -8.87 -0.28 -3.20
C ALA A 29 -9.90 -1.35 -2.81
N GLY A 30 -11.01 -0.93 -2.21
CA GLY A 30 -12.11 -1.86 -1.86
C GLY A 30 -12.63 -2.61 -3.06
N LEU A 31 -12.84 -1.92 -4.19
CA LEU A 31 -13.27 -2.53 -5.44
C LEU A 31 -12.25 -3.54 -5.96
N LEU A 32 -10.98 -3.18 -5.92
CA LEU A 32 -9.92 -4.08 -6.36
C LEU A 32 -9.91 -5.39 -5.56
N PHE A 33 -9.96 -5.28 -4.24
CA PHE A 33 -9.95 -6.47 -3.38
C PHE A 33 -11.21 -7.31 -3.55
N GLU A 34 -12.36 -6.68 -3.78
CA GLU A 34 -13.60 -7.41 -4.05
C GLU A 34 -13.54 -8.14 -5.38
N ASN A 35 -13.11 -7.46 -6.44
CA ASN A 35 -13.09 -8.03 -7.80
C ASN A 35 -12.00 -9.09 -7.96
N GLN A 36 -10.85 -8.91 -7.33
CA GLN A 36 -9.71 -9.82 -7.52
C GLN A 36 -9.63 -10.92 -6.47
N HIS A 37 -10.20 -10.69 -5.28
CA HIS A 37 -9.97 -11.57 -4.12
C HIS A 37 -11.25 -11.94 -3.38
N SER A 38 -12.40 -11.50 -3.86
CA SER A 38 -13.72 -11.82 -3.27
C SER A 38 -13.87 -11.37 -1.83
N ILE A 39 -13.22 -10.27 -1.45
CA ILE A 39 -13.37 -9.65 -0.13
C ILE A 39 -14.37 -8.51 -0.28
N ALA A 40 -15.45 -8.50 0.51
CA ALA A 40 -16.48 -7.47 0.41
C ALA A 40 -15.86 -6.07 0.52
N ARG A 41 -16.17 -5.20 -0.45
CA ARG A 41 -15.58 -3.84 -0.50
C ARG A 41 -15.87 -3.04 0.76
N SER A 42 -17.06 -3.19 1.35
CA SER A 42 -17.41 -2.48 2.57
C SER A 42 -16.54 -2.93 3.76
N THR A 43 -16.23 -4.22 3.83
CA THR A 43 -15.33 -4.75 4.85
C THR A 43 -13.94 -4.13 4.73
N VAL A 44 -13.44 -4.03 3.50
CA VAL A 44 -12.12 -3.43 3.24
C VAL A 44 -12.13 -1.95 3.62
N THR A 45 -13.07 -1.18 3.08
CA THR A 45 -13.10 0.26 3.32
C THR A 45 -13.34 0.60 4.78
N ASP A 46 -14.25 -0.10 5.46
CA ASP A 46 -14.54 0.15 6.88
C ASP A 46 -13.30 -0.08 7.75
N ASN A 47 -12.54 -1.14 7.48
CA ASN A 47 -11.34 -1.45 8.27
C ASN A 47 -10.19 -0.49 7.96
N LEU A 48 -10.02 -0.10 6.70
CA LEU A 48 -9.01 0.89 6.33
C LEU A 48 -9.31 2.24 7.00
N PHE A 49 -10.57 2.68 6.99
CA PHE A 49 -10.95 3.94 7.62
C PHE A 49 -10.86 3.87 9.14
N ALA A 50 -11.19 2.72 9.74
CA ALA A 50 -11.06 2.54 11.19
C ALA A 50 -9.61 2.78 11.63
N ARG A 51 -8.64 2.28 10.88
CA ARG A 51 -7.22 2.51 11.16
C ARG A 51 -6.82 3.96 10.88
N GLU A 52 -7.28 4.53 9.78
CA GLU A 52 -6.89 5.87 9.36
C GLU A 52 -7.40 6.95 10.33
N ARG A 53 -8.55 6.72 10.98
CA ARG A 53 -9.08 7.63 12.00
C ARG A 53 -8.22 7.73 13.23
N LEU A 54 -7.41 6.71 13.52
CA LEU A 54 -6.49 6.73 14.65
C LEU A 54 -5.27 7.60 14.40
N GLY A 55 -4.98 7.90 13.15
CA GLY A 55 -3.84 8.69 12.72
C GLY A 55 -3.48 8.36 11.29
N SER A 56 -3.01 9.34 10.55
CA SER A 56 -2.66 9.15 9.14
C SER A 56 -1.61 8.07 8.94
N THR A 57 -1.80 7.24 7.93
CA THR A 57 -0.81 6.23 7.51
C THR A 57 0.17 6.79 6.48
N GLY A 58 0.14 8.08 6.23
CA GLY A 58 1.13 8.76 5.40
C GLY A 58 2.52 8.69 6.03
N LEU A 59 3.53 8.43 5.21
CA LEU A 59 4.93 8.34 5.67
C LEU A 59 5.72 9.60 5.37
N GLY A 60 5.12 10.56 4.68
CA GLY A 60 5.85 11.68 4.11
C GLY A 60 6.35 11.34 2.71
N HIS A 61 6.92 12.31 2.03
CA HIS A 61 7.49 12.17 0.68
C HIS A 61 6.48 11.67 -0.36
N GLY A 62 5.19 11.90 -0.14
CA GLY A 62 4.14 11.55 -1.10
C GLY A 62 3.71 10.09 -1.09
N VAL A 63 4.08 9.32 -0.06
CA VAL A 63 3.73 7.89 0.04
C VAL A 63 2.95 7.60 1.31
N ALA A 64 2.11 6.55 1.27
CA ALA A 64 1.29 6.14 2.41
C ALA A 64 1.15 4.62 2.42
N ILE A 65 0.90 4.06 3.62
CA ILE A 65 0.66 2.63 3.80
C ILE A 65 -0.68 2.43 4.54
N PRO A 66 -1.82 2.64 3.86
CA PRO A 66 -3.11 2.33 4.48
C PRO A 66 -3.20 0.83 4.74
N HIS A 67 -3.66 0.46 5.93
CA HIS A 67 -3.74 -0.96 6.29
C HIS A 67 -4.89 -1.21 7.24
N GLY A 68 -5.30 -2.48 7.32
CA GLY A 68 -6.40 -2.89 8.19
C GLY A 68 -6.40 -4.38 8.43
N ARG A 69 -7.09 -4.77 9.51
CA ARG A 69 -7.27 -6.18 9.86
C ARG A 69 -8.60 -6.65 9.31
N ILE A 70 -8.58 -7.79 8.63
CA ILE A 70 -9.77 -8.34 7.98
C ILE A 70 -10.13 -9.68 8.62
N LYS A 71 -11.30 -9.75 9.23
CA LYS A 71 -11.83 -10.98 9.79
C LYS A 71 -12.07 -12.00 8.67
N GLY A 72 -11.56 -13.21 8.84
CA GLY A 72 -11.71 -14.27 7.85
C GLY A 72 -10.61 -14.33 6.80
N LEU A 73 -9.75 -13.32 6.73
CA LEU A 73 -8.60 -13.34 5.84
C LEU A 73 -7.56 -14.33 6.38
N LYS A 74 -7.05 -15.22 5.52
CA LYS A 74 -6.14 -16.30 5.95
C LYS A 74 -4.68 -15.89 5.90
N SER A 75 -4.32 -14.99 5.00
CA SER A 75 -2.95 -14.52 4.85
C SER A 75 -2.94 -13.07 4.41
N PRO A 76 -1.84 -12.32 4.67
CA PRO A 76 -1.75 -10.92 4.25
C PRO A 76 -1.88 -10.76 2.74
N LEU A 77 -2.40 -9.62 2.33
CA LEU A 77 -2.62 -9.31 0.93
C LEU A 77 -2.38 -7.82 0.71
N ALA A 78 -1.64 -7.46 -0.34
CA ALA A 78 -1.30 -6.08 -0.61
C ALA A 78 -1.82 -5.63 -1.98
N ALA A 79 -1.94 -4.32 -2.14
CA ALA A 79 -2.23 -3.67 -3.41
C ALA A 79 -1.46 -2.36 -3.47
N VAL A 80 -1.08 -1.95 -4.67
CA VAL A 80 -0.41 -0.67 -4.89
C VAL A 80 -1.26 0.16 -5.82
N VAL A 81 -1.52 1.40 -5.40
CA VAL A 81 -2.28 2.36 -6.21
C VAL A 81 -1.43 3.61 -6.36
N ARG A 82 -1.15 3.99 -7.60
CA ARG A 82 -0.52 5.27 -7.88
C ARG A 82 -1.51 6.18 -8.57
N LEU A 83 -1.70 7.35 -7.96
CA LEU A 83 -2.69 8.33 -8.43
C LEU A 83 -2.14 9.17 -9.58
N GLN A 84 -3.04 9.59 -10.45
CA GLN A 84 -2.74 10.53 -11.52
C GLN A 84 -2.35 11.89 -10.94
N GLN A 85 -3.04 12.32 -9.88
CA GLN A 85 -2.77 13.56 -9.16
C GLN A 85 -2.63 13.28 -7.68
N PRO A 86 -1.67 13.92 -6.98
CA PRO A 86 -1.56 13.75 -5.53
C PRO A 86 -2.79 14.28 -4.81
N ILE A 87 -3.09 13.69 -3.65
CA ILE A 87 -4.25 14.06 -2.82
C ILE A 87 -3.81 14.43 -1.42
N ALA A 88 -4.59 15.27 -0.76
CA ALA A 88 -4.41 15.58 0.66
C ALA A 88 -4.61 14.30 1.48
N PHE A 89 -3.70 14.03 2.41
CA PHE A 89 -3.71 12.78 3.16
C PHE A 89 -3.43 12.98 4.66
N ASP A 90 -3.26 14.21 5.10
CA ASP A 90 -2.88 14.55 6.48
C ASP A 90 -1.57 13.87 6.88
N ALA A 91 -0.64 13.78 5.94
CA ALA A 91 0.68 13.18 6.19
C ALA A 91 1.50 14.04 7.16
N PRO A 92 2.49 13.43 7.85
CA PRO A 92 3.29 14.16 8.85
C PRO A 92 4.01 15.40 8.30
N ASP A 93 4.36 15.40 7.02
CA ASP A 93 5.06 16.53 6.37
C ASP A 93 4.11 17.48 5.64
N ASP A 94 2.79 17.28 5.77
CA ASP A 94 1.74 18.05 5.09
C ASP A 94 1.81 17.99 3.55
N GLU A 95 2.62 17.11 2.99
CA GLU A 95 2.71 16.94 1.54
C GLU A 95 1.60 16.01 1.04
N PRO A 96 1.08 16.27 -0.17
CA PRO A 96 0.08 15.36 -0.74
C PRO A 96 0.68 14.00 -1.11
N VAL A 97 -0.19 13.00 -1.21
CA VAL A 97 0.20 11.61 -1.45
C VAL A 97 -0.25 11.19 -2.84
N SER A 98 0.65 10.54 -3.58
CA SER A 98 0.35 9.98 -4.89
C SER A 98 0.55 8.46 -4.97
N LEU A 99 1.33 7.88 -4.05
CA LEU A 99 1.62 6.45 -4.03
C LEU A 99 1.13 5.84 -2.73
N LEU A 100 0.24 4.85 -2.85
CA LEU A 100 -0.33 4.16 -1.70
C LEU A 100 -0.07 2.67 -1.82
N ILE A 101 0.46 2.07 -0.75
CA ILE A 101 0.59 0.62 -0.63
C ILE A 101 -0.42 0.19 0.43
N PHE A 102 -1.46 -0.50 -0.01
CA PHE A 102 -2.51 -1.02 0.86
C PHE A 102 -2.11 -2.39 1.39
N LEU A 103 -2.33 -2.62 2.67
CA LEU A 103 -2.04 -3.91 3.30
C LEU A 103 -3.24 -4.38 4.10
N LEU A 104 -3.75 -5.56 3.75
CA LEU A 104 -4.78 -6.26 4.53
C LEU A 104 -4.12 -7.42 5.25
N VAL A 105 -4.39 -7.56 6.54
CA VAL A 105 -3.82 -8.62 7.36
C VAL A 105 -4.92 -9.39 8.08
N PRO A 106 -4.68 -10.69 8.39
CA PRO A 106 -5.62 -11.44 9.21
C PRO A 106 -5.82 -10.79 10.57
N GLU A 107 -7.01 -10.89 11.13
CA GLU A 107 -7.35 -10.26 12.41
C GLU A 107 -6.40 -10.67 13.53
N ALA A 108 -6.01 -11.94 13.56
CA ALA A 108 -5.14 -12.50 14.60
C ALA A 108 -3.64 -12.31 14.35
N ALA A 109 -3.24 -11.86 13.16
CA ALA A 109 -1.83 -11.71 12.81
C ALA A 109 -1.26 -10.44 13.45
N THR A 110 -0.30 -10.58 14.35
CA THR A 110 0.31 -9.45 15.06
C THR A 110 1.76 -9.21 14.62
N GLN A 111 2.65 -10.17 14.93
CA GLN A 111 4.09 -10.02 14.64
C GLN A 111 4.37 -9.98 13.14
N ARG A 112 3.74 -10.85 12.38
CA ARG A 112 3.98 -10.95 10.94
C ARG A 112 3.61 -9.66 10.20
N HIS A 113 2.50 -9.02 10.55
CA HIS A 113 2.11 -7.79 9.86
C HIS A 113 3.00 -6.61 10.24
N LEU A 114 3.54 -6.59 11.47
CA LEU A 114 4.51 -5.57 11.86
C LEU A 114 5.80 -5.70 11.05
N GLU A 115 6.24 -6.92 10.77
CA GLU A 115 7.41 -7.18 9.93
C GLU A 115 7.20 -6.71 8.49
N ILE A 116 6.01 -6.95 7.95
CA ILE A 116 5.66 -6.50 6.60
C ILE A 116 5.62 -4.97 6.54
N LEU A 117 4.98 -4.32 7.49
CA LEU A 117 4.91 -2.85 7.55
C LEU A 117 6.30 -2.24 7.67
N SER A 118 7.15 -2.84 8.50
CA SER A 118 8.52 -2.37 8.70
C SER A 118 9.32 -2.46 7.40
N GLU A 119 9.18 -3.55 6.67
CA GLU A 119 9.86 -3.72 5.38
C GLU A 119 9.37 -2.72 4.34
N ILE A 120 8.05 -2.48 4.28
CA ILE A 120 7.49 -1.49 3.36
C ILE A 120 8.03 -0.09 3.70
N ALA A 121 8.08 0.26 4.97
CA ALA A 121 8.62 1.55 5.39
C ALA A 121 10.10 1.69 5.01
N GLU A 122 10.89 0.64 5.19
CA GLU A 122 12.28 0.62 4.77
C GLU A 122 12.42 0.78 3.26
N MET A 123 11.62 0.06 2.50
CA MET A 123 11.58 0.15 1.04
C MET A 123 11.28 1.59 0.59
N LEU A 124 10.28 2.22 1.19
CA LEU A 124 9.87 3.57 0.83
C LEU A 124 10.79 4.65 1.37
N SER A 125 11.74 4.31 2.24
CA SER A 125 12.80 5.22 2.67
C SER A 125 13.93 5.32 1.64
N ASP A 126 14.02 4.38 0.73
CA ASP A 126 14.98 4.42 -0.38
C ASP A 126 14.53 5.46 -1.39
N ARG A 127 15.23 6.59 -1.43
CA ARG A 127 14.86 7.73 -2.26
C ARG A 127 14.80 7.39 -3.75
N SER A 128 15.80 6.66 -4.23
CA SER A 128 15.88 6.29 -5.64
C SER A 128 14.71 5.40 -6.03
N LEU A 129 14.42 4.37 -5.23
CA LEU A 129 13.28 3.50 -5.48
C LEU A 129 11.97 4.28 -5.41
N ARG A 130 11.80 5.12 -4.38
CA ARG A 130 10.58 5.91 -4.21
C ARG A 130 10.30 6.79 -5.42
N GLU A 131 11.32 7.47 -5.93
CA GLU A 131 11.16 8.32 -7.13
C GLU A 131 10.81 7.48 -8.36
N ASN A 132 11.41 6.32 -8.52
CA ASN A 132 11.09 5.42 -9.64
C ASN A 132 9.65 4.88 -9.53
N LEU A 133 9.18 4.56 -8.32
CA LEU A 133 7.81 4.10 -8.11
C LEU A 133 6.79 5.19 -8.43
N LYS A 134 7.14 6.45 -8.17
CA LYS A 134 6.25 7.58 -8.44
C LYS A 134 6.18 7.95 -9.91
N THR A 135 7.17 7.59 -10.71
CA THR A 135 7.27 8.04 -12.11
C THR A 135 7.09 6.93 -13.14
N GLN A 136 7.18 5.66 -12.73
CA GLN A 136 7.05 4.54 -13.67
C GLN A 136 5.65 4.51 -14.29
N ALA A 137 5.59 4.53 -15.63
CA ALA A 137 4.33 4.63 -16.36
C ALA A 137 3.54 3.32 -16.42
N GLN A 138 4.23 2.17 -16.32
CA GLN A 138 3.63 0.86 -16.53
C GLN A 138 3.46 0.10 -15.22
N ALA A 139 2.27 -0.49 -15.02
CA ALA A 139 1.95 -1.23 -13.79
C ALA A 139 2.87 -2.44 -13.59
N ASP A 140 3.14 -3.20 -14.65
CA ASP A 140 4.01 -4.38 -14.56
C ASP A 140 5.46 -4.00 -14.25
N ALA A 141 5.95 -2.90 -14.80
CA ALA A 141 7.29 -2.41 -14.51
C ALA A 141 7.39 -1.90 -13.06
N LEU A 142 6.34 -1.24 -12.57
CA LEU A 142 6.27 -0.81 -11.16
C LEU A 142 6.28 -2.02 -10.23
N HIS A 143 5.52 -3.05 -10.57
CA HIS A 143 5.51 -4.31 -9.81
C HIS A 143 6.92 -4.91 -9.74
N ARG A 144 7.66 -4.91 -10.85
CA ARG A 144 9.03 -5.45 -10.88
C ARG A 144 9.99 -4.64 -10.02
N LEU A 145 9.84 -3.32 -9.99
CA LEU A 145 10.67 -2.49 -9.10
C LEU A 145 10.51 -2.92 -7.65
N ILE A 146 9.29 -3.19 -7.24
CA ILE A 146 9.00 -3.67 -5.89
C ILE A 146 9.56 -5.08 -5.69
N ALA A 147 9.31 -5.97 -6.65
CA ALA A 147 9.73 -7.38 -6.53
C ALA A 147 11.25 -7.54 -6.48
N ASP A 148 11.97 -6.69 -7.20
CA ASP A 148 13.43 -6.76 -7.29
C ASP A 148 14.14 -6.08 -6.11
N TRP A 149 13.41 -5.29 -5.32
CA TRP A 149 14.01 -4.59 -4.19
C TRP A 149 14.47 -5.59 -3.12
N GLN A 150 15.64 -5.32 -2.57
CA GLN A 150 16.22 -6.11 -1.48
C GLN A 150 16.50 -5.20 -0.29
N PRO A 151 16.17 -5.62 0.93
CA PRO A 151 16.56 -4.85 2.10
C PRO A 151 18.08 -4.76 2.19
N LEU A 152 18.59 -3.63 2.69
CA LEU A 152 20.01 -3.48 2.95
C LEU A 152 20.42 -4.52 3.98
N LYS A 153 21.27 -5.46 3.55
CA LYS A 153 21.84 -6.42 4.48
C LYS A 153 22.84 -5.68 5.35
N SER A 154 22.66 -5.75 6.66
CA SER A 154 23.71 -5.30 7.56
C SER A 154 24.95 -6.11 7.21
N VAL A 155 26.02 -5.41 6.87
CA VAL A 155 27.32 -6.04 6.69
C VAL A 155 27.82 -6.39 8.07
N ALA A 156 27.69 -7.64 8.40
CA ALA A 156 28.24 -8.13 9.66
C ALA A 156 29.74 -8.32 9.50
#